data_7cfd4906d7c8240512482d8a245db258
#
_entry.id   7cfd4906d7c8240512482d8a245db258
#
_cell.length_a   1.000
_cell.length_b   1.000
_cell.length_c   1.000
_cell.angle_alpha   90.00
_cell.angle_beta   90.00
_cell.angle_gamma   90.00
#
_symmetry.space_group_name_H-M   'P 1'
#
loop_
_entity.id
_entity.type
_entity.pdbx_description
1 polymer ?
#
loop_
_entity_poly.entity_id
_entity_poly.type
_entity_poly.pdbx_seq_one_letter_code
_entity_poly.pdbx_strand_id
1 'polypeptide(L)'
;MHTVSKLYSKTNMSDRADVIVVGGGIVGMSCAYYLQQAGRKVSIVDRGRYAEAASTGNAGLIVPSHIIPLSAPGVIAKGMKWLMNPESPLYIKPSANPHFMKWLWLFQKHCSEAHVQKSIPVLKDMSLLSRDLLSEMCSLPGFEKTSLVHNGLLMLHRSESAQKDNEELADIAEAAGLEIERLDHAQTLNLEPALKSEITGSVYFKQDAGLEPEQLLRALEIELRSQGVSFI
;
A
#
# COMPACT_ATOMS: atom_id res chain seq x y z
N MET A 1 43.56 3.22 18.71
CA MET A 1 43.45 2.50 17.40
C MET A 1 43.46 0.98 17.61
N HIS A 2 42.58 0.41 18.48
CA HIS A 2 42.60 -1.05 18.74
C HIS A 2 41.22 -1.59 19.14
N THR A 3 40.15 -1.31 18.35
CA THR A 3 38.84 -1.87 18.75
C THR A 3 37.94 -2.26 17.54
N VAL A 4 38.38 -2.10 16.29
CA VAL A 4 37.56 -2.43 15.12
C VAL A 4 37.89 -3.79 14.51
N SER A 5 39.06 -4.40 14.86
CA SER A 5 39.49 -5.66 14.23
C SER A 5 38.88 -6.93 14.84
N LYS A 6 38.13 -6.85 15.92
CA LYS A 6 37.53 -8.03 16.58
C LYS A 6 36.12 -8.40 16.12
N LEU A 7 35.48 -7.56 15.27
CA LEU A 7 34.14 -7.81 14.73
C LEU A 7 34.12 -8.64 13.45
N TYR A 8 35.29 -8.90 12.87
CA TYR A 8 35.43 -9.81 11.69
C TYR A 8 35.99 -11.16 12.12
N SER A 9 35.35 -11.85 13.08
CA SER A 9 35.65 -13.27 13.28
C SER A 9 35.04 -14.04 12.10
N LYS A 10 35.94 -14.71 11.35
CA LYS A 10 35.72 -15.74 10.33
C LYS A 10 34.26 -16.19 10.18
N THR A 11 33.47 -15.45 9.44
CA THR A 11 32.21 -15.95 8.91
C THR A 11 32.58 -17.08 7.96
N ASN A 12 32.16 -18.30 8.25
CA ASN A 12 32.31 -19.42 7.34
C ASN A 12 31.68 -19.00 5.99
N MET A 13 32.32 -19.33 4.86
CA MET A 13 31.79 -19.01 3.54
C MET A 13 30.40 -19.60 3.30
N SER A 14 29.97 -20.59 4.14
CA SER A 14 28.63 -21.17 4.15
C SER A 14 27.54 -20.24 4.71
N ASP A 15 27.91 -19.19 5.46
CA ASP A 15 26.98 -18.29 6.15
C ASP A 15 26.72 -16.96 5.40
N ARG A 16 27.30 -16.83 4.19
CA ARG A 16 27.06 -15.64 3.36
C ARG A 16 25.66 -15.66 2.78
N ALA A 17 24.94 -14.56 2.94
CA ALA A 17 23.67 -14.33 2.23
C ALA A 17 23.94 -14.16 0.74
N ASP A 18 23.06 -14.73 -0.10
CA ASP A 18 23.04 -14.47 -1.55
C ASP A 18 22.47 -13.09 -1.84
N VAL A 19 21.51 -12.66 -1.02
CA VAL A 19 20.78 -11.39 -1.16
C VAL A 19 20.69 -10.69 0.19
N ILE A 20 20.99 -9.39 0.18
CA ILE A 20 20.73 -8.50 1.31
C ILE A 20 19.56 -7.59 0.97
N VAL A 21 18.50 -7.66 1.75
CA VAL A 21 17.34 -6.77 1.66
C VAL A 21 17.53 -5.63 2.66
N VAL A 22 17.49 -4.40 2.19
CA VAL A 22 17.60 -3.21 3.03
C VAL A 22 16.21 -2.67 3.31
N GLY A 23 15.79 -2.75 4.57
CA GLY A 23 14.48 -2.37 5.07
C GLY A 23 13.61 -3.55 5.43
N GLY A 24 13.18 -3.61 6.71
CA GLY A 24 12.33 -4.67 7.28
C GLY A 24 10.84 -4.29 7.35
N GLY A 25 10.37 -3.43 6.45
CA GLY A 25 8.94 -3.16 6.27
C GLY A 25 8.27 -4.22 5.38
N ILE A 26 6.97 -4.05 5.10
CA ILE A 26 6.18 -5.03 4.32
C ILE A 26 6.81 -5.37 2.96
N VAL A 27 7.33 -4.38 2.24
CA VAL A 27 7.97 -4.62 0.93
C VAL A 27 9.21 -5.47 1.07
N GLY A 28 10.11 -5.12 2.01
CA GLY A 28 11.35 -5.87 2.22
C GLY A 28 11.10 -7.29 2.71
N MET A 29 10.21 -7.46 3.69
CA MET A 29 9.87 -8.80 4.20
C MET A 29 9.19 -9.66 3.13
N SER A 30 8.28 -9.11 2.32
CA SER A 30 7.68 -9.84 1.20
C SER A 30 8.72 -10.23 0.14
N CYS A 31 9.64 -9.34 -0.21
CA CYS A 31 10.75 -9.67 -1.11
C CYS A 31 11.60 -10.80 -0.52
N ALA A 32 11.94 -10.75 0.77
CA ALA A 32 12.71 -11.77 1.45
C ALA A 32 11.98 -13.12 1.44
N TYR A 33 10.66 -13.12 1.67
CA TYR A 33 9.83 -14.31 1.63
C TYR A 33 9.90 -15.01 0.27
N TYR A 34 9.63 -14.29 -0.82
CA TYR A 34 9.66 -14.90 -2.16
C TYR A 34 11.07 -15.28 -2.61
N LEU A 35 12.12 -14.54 -2.21
CA LEU A 35 13.50 -14.92 -2.45
C LEU A 35 13.87 -16.22 -1.71
N GLN A 36 13.41 -16.37 -0.48
CA GLN A 36 13.63 -17.59 0.30
C GLN A 36 12.89 -18.78 -0.33
N GLN A 37 11.65 -18.61 -0.79
CA GLN A 37 10.92 -19.63 -1.54
C GLN A 37 11.63 -20.01 -2.85
N ALA A 38 12.35 -19.08 -3.46
CA ALA A 38 13.20 -19.34 -4.62
C ALA A 38 14.57 -19.96 -4.28
N GLY A 39 14.76 -20.39 -3.00
CA GLY A 39 15.99 -21.07 -2.54
C GLY A 39 17.19 -20.16 -2.33
N ARG A 40 16.98 -18.83 -2.19
CA ARG A 40 18.07 -17.89 -1.91
C ARG A 40 18.29 -17.73 -0.41
N LYS A 41 19.56 -17.66 0.00
CA LYS A 41 19.91 -17.25 1.37
C LYS A 41 19.74 -15.74 1.51
N VAL A 42 18.88 -15.31 2.41
CA VAL A 42 18.52 -13.89 2.54
C VAL A 42 18.92 -13.36 3.91
N SER A 43 19.41 -12.12 3.93
CA SER A 43 19.54 -11.33 5.15
C SER A 43 18.77 -10.02 5.00
N ILE A 44 18.03 -9.63 6.04
CA ILE A 44 17.33 -8.35 6.12
C ILE A 44 18.13 -7.44 7.06
N VAL A 45 18.41 -6.22 6.60
CA VAL A 45 19.07 -5.18 7.39
C VAL A 45 18.10 -4.02 7.58
N ASP A 46 17.82 -3.65 8.82
CA ASP A 46 17.01 -2.49 9.16
C ASP A 46 17.63 -1.71 10.32
N ARG A 47 17.46 -0.40 10.34
CA ARG A 47 18.00 0.51 11.36
C ARG A 47 17.16 0.59 12.64
N GLY A 48 15.97 0.03 12.64
CA GLY A 48 14.99 0.13 13.71
C GLY A 48 14.50 -1.24 14.18
N ARG A 49 13.41 -1.23 14.93
CA ARG A 49 12.70 -2.48 15.25
C ARG A 49 11.82 -2.86 14.07
N TYR A 50 11.91 -4.13 13.70
CA TYR A 50 11.02 -4.70 12.70
C TYR A 50 9.57 -4.56 13.18
N ALA A 51 8.66 -4.31 12.27
CA ALA A 51 7.25 -4.06 12.58
C ALA A 51 6.95 -2.77 13.41
N GLU A 52 7.85 -1.79 13.46
CA GLU A 52 7.61 -0.48 14.08
C GLU A 52 7.66 0.68 13.05
N ALA A 53 7.59 0.38 11.76
CA ALA A 53 7.69 1.36 10.68
C ALA A 53 6.31 1.76 10.12
N ALA A 54 6.28 2.56 9.05
CA ALA A 54 5.05 2.99 8.38
C ALA A 54 4.14 1.83 7.93
N SER A 55 4.71 0.63 7.78
CA SER A 55 3.95 -0.57 7.40
C SER A 55 2.99 -1.07 8.50
N THR A 56 3.14 -0.64 9.75
CA THR A 56 2.22 -0.98 10.85
C THR A 56 1.26 0.16 11.18
N GLY A 57 1.65 1.41 10.87
CA GLY A 57 0.87 2.62 11.17
C GLY A 57 -0.10 3.01 10.05
N ASN A 58 -0.76 2.05 9.41
CA ASN A 58 -1.72 2.30 8.33
C ASN A 58 -3.06 1.58 8.60
N ALA A 59 -4.06 1.85 7.77
CA ALA A 59 -5.41 1.31 7.96
C ALA A 59 -5.59 -0.15 7.51
N GLY A 60 -4.56 -0.80 7.00
CA GLY A 60 -4.63 -2.19 6.54
C GLY A 60 -5.50 -2.43 5.30
N LEU A 61 -5.79 -1.39 4.56
CA LEU A 61 -6.60 -1.49 3.35
C LEU A 61 -5.78 -2.05 2.18
N ILE A 62 -6.33 -3.06 1.51
CA ILE A 62 -5.84 -3.62 0.26
C ILE A 62 -6.84 -3.19 -0.81
N VAL A 63 -6.48 -2.20 -1.62
CA VAL A 63 -7.41 -1.45 -2.47
C VAL A 63 -7.04 -1.54 -3.97
N PRO A 64 -7.28 -2.68 -4.63
CA PRO A 64 -7.14 -2.81 -6.07
C PRO A 64 -7.98 -1.82 -6.88
N SER A 65 -8.99 -1.20 -6.27
CA SER A 65 -9.83 -0.17 -6.87
C SER A 65 -9.11 1.18 -7.08
N HIS A 66 -8.02 1.45 -6.36
CA HIS A 66 -7.28 2.70 -6.44
C HIS A 66 -6.24 2.68 -7.58
N ILE A 67 -6.73 2.66 -8.81
CA ILE A 67 -5.95 2.50 -10.04
C ILE A 67 -5.55 3.82 -10.71
N ILE A 68 -6.02 4.95 -10.20
CA ILE A 68 -5.66 6.27 -10.74
C ILE A 68 -4.34 6.71 -10.14
N PRO A 69 -3.30 7.00 -10.95
CA PRO A 69 -2.04 7.48 -10.43
C PRO A 69 -2.19 8.89 -9.83
N LEU A 70 -1.39 9.21 -8.82
CA LEU A 70 -1.40 10.54 -8.20
C LEU A 70 -1.14 11.67 -9.22
N SER A 71 -0.37 11.40 -10.28
CA SER A 71 -0.10 12.32 -11.37
C SER A 71 -1.25 12.34 -12.39
N ALA A 72 -2.46 12.69 -11.94
CA ALA A 72 -3.64 12.87 -12.78
C ALA A 72 -3.87 14.35 -13.15
N PRO A 73 -4.63 14.63 -14.21
CA PRO A 73 -5.04 16.00 -14.56
C PRO A 73 -5.71 16.72 -13.37
N GLY A 74 -5.42 18.00 -13.19
CA GLY A 74 -6.01 18.82 -12.12
C GLY A 74 -5.37 18.67 -10.74
N VAL A 75 -4.54 17.67 -10.48
CA VAL A 75 -3.91 17.42 -9.16
C VAL A 75 -3.07 18.61 -8.71
N ILE A 76 -2.37 19.30 -9.62
CA ILE A 76 -1.57 20.49 -9.27
C ILE A 76 -2.44 21.62 -8.77
N ALA A 77 -3.57 21.88 -9.45
CA ALA A 77 -4.51 22.92 -9.02
C ALA A 77 -5.18 22.57 -7.67
N LYS A 78 -5.55 21.30 -7.47
CA LYS A 78 -6.03 20.79 -6.16
C LYS A 78 -4.92 20.91 -5.11
N GLY A 79 -3.69 20.53 -5.42
CA GLY A 79 -2.54 20.62 -4.52
C GLY A 79 -2.20 22.05 -4.10
N MET A 80 -2.30 23.01 -5.01
CA MET A 80 -2.12 24.44 -4.68
C MET A 80 -3.19 24.96 -3.71
N LYS A 81 -4.45 24.54 -3.88
CA LYS A 81 -5.52 24.84 -2.92
C LYS A 81 -5.26 24.19 -1.56
N TRP A 82 -4.74 22.98 -1.55
CA TRP A 82 -4.40 22.26 -0.32
C TRP A 82 -3.24 22.88 0.44
N LEU A 83 -2.24 23.45 -0.25
CA LEU A 83 -1.14 24.17 0.40
C LEU A 83 -1.61 25.40 1.20
N MET A 84 -2.76 25.95 0.85
CA MET A 84 -3.37 27.10 1.55
C MET A 84 -4.34 26.68 2.68
N ASN A 85 -4.62 25.39 2.83
CA ASN A 85 -5.51 24.86 3.86
C ASN A 85 -4.71 24.10 4.91
N PRO A 86 -4.67 24.53 6.19
CA PRO A 86 -3.96 23.83 7.27
C PRO A 86 -4.52 22.42 7.57
N GLU A 87 -5.76 22.14 7.21
CA GLU A 87 -6.41 20.83 7.41
C GLU A 87 -6.22 19.88 6.22
N SER A 88 -5.38 20.27 5.26
CA SER A 88 -5.15 19.47 4.05
C SER A 88 -4.42 18.17 4.36
N PRO A 89 -4.84 17.03 3.78
CA PRO A 89 -4.16 15.75 3.92
C PRO A 89 -2.78 15.72 3.26
N LEU A 90 -2.46 16.69 2.39
CA LEU A 90 -1.19 16.77 1.69
C LEU A 90 -0.51 18.11 1.94
N TYR A 91 0.60 18.08 2.66
CA TYR A 91 1.48 19.23 2.82
C TYR A 91 2.81 19.00 2.10
N ILE A 92 3.12 19.85 1.13
CA ILE A 92 4.41 19.85 0.45
C ILE A 92 5.20 21.08 0.94
N LYS A 93 6.26 20.84 1.71
CA LYS A 93 7.13 21.92 2.18
C LYS A 93 7.78 22.61 0.99
N PRO A 94 7.58 23.93 0.80
CA PRO A 94 8.25 24.66 -0.26
C PRO A 94 9.78 24.54 -0.13
N SER A 95 10.46 24.27 -1.24
CA SER A 95 11.91 24.11 -1.27
C SER A 95 12.48 24.66 -2.56
N ALA A 96 13.56 25.43 -2.43
CA ALA A 96 14.34 25.93 -3.56
C ALA A 96 15.41 24.92 -4.05
N ASN A 97 15.39 23.67 -3.55
CA ASN A 97 16.32 22.65 -3.98
C ASN A 97 16.13 22.31 -5.48
N PRO A 98 17.17 22.40 -6.31
CA PRO A 98 17.07 22.12 -7.75
C PRO A 98 16.53 20.72 -8.07
N HIS A 99 16.85 19.70 -7.25
CA HIS A 99 16.32 18.35 -7.42
C HIS A 99 14.80 18.28 -7.17
N PHE A 100 14.33 19.03 -6.17
CA PHE A 100 12.90 19.14 -5.91
C PHE A 100 12.17 19.87 -7.05
N MET A 101 12.73 20.95 -7.56
CA MET A 101 12.15 21.69 -8.69
C MET A 101 12.11 20.84 -9.97
N LYS A 102 13.17 20.07 -10.22
CA LYS A 102 13.20 19.11 -11.34
C LYS A 102 12.14 18.02 -11.17
N TRP A 103 11.98 17.47 -9.94
CA TRP A 103 10.94 16.49 -9.64
C TRP A 103 9.55 17.07 -9.87
N LEU A 104 9.27 18.27 -9.38
CA LEU A 104 7.98 18.94 -9.55
C LEU A 104 7.64 19.16 -11.03
N TRP A 105 8.63 19.60 -11.82
CA TRP A 105 8.47 19.76 -13.26
C TRP A 105 8.17 18.42 -13.96
N LEU A 106 8.88 17.36 -13.62
CA LEU A 106 8.62 16.01 -14.14
C LEU A 106 7.24 15.52 -13.73
N PHE A 107 6.85 15.71 -12.47
CA PHE A 107 5.52 15.35 -11.97
C PHE A 107 4.43 16.07 -12.78
N GLN A 108 4.56 17.38 -12.97
CA GLN A 108 3.63 18.18 -13.77
C GLN A 108 3.53 17.66 -15.23
N LYS A 109 4.64 17.31 -15.83
CA LYS A 109 4.67 16.77 -17.19
C LYS A 109 3.87 15.46 -17.33
N HIS A 110 3.78 14.67 -16.26
CA HIS A 110 3.05 13.41 -16.24
C HIS A 110 1.58 13.57 -15.80
N CYS A 111 1.14 14.76 -15.36
CA CYS A 111 -0.26 15.02 -15.05
C CYS A 111 -1.10 15.17 -16.32
N SER A 112 -1.22 14.10 -17.09
CA SER A 112 -1.94 14.06 -18.35
C SER A 112 -2.85 12.85 -18.45
N GLU A 113 -3.95 12.98 -19.17
CA GLU A 113 -4.90 11.89 -19.43
C GLU A 113 -4.21 10.67 -20.08
N ALA A 114 -3.34 10.92 -21.04
CA ALA A 114 -2.58 9.86 -21.71
C ALA A 114 -1.68 9.05 -20.73
N HIS A 115 -1.16 9.69 -19.68
CA HIS A 115 -0.41 9.01 -18.63
C HIS A 115 -1.34 8.16 -17.75
N VAL A 116 -2.49 8.71 -17.36
CA VAL A 116 -3.52 8.00 -16.57
C VAL A 116 -3.95 6.74 -17.29
N GLN A 117 -4.35 6.85 -18.56
CA GLN A 117 -4.82 5.72 -19.36
C GLN A 117 -3.77 4.61 -19.53
N LYS A 118 -2.48 4.96 -19.61
CA LYS A 118 -1.40 3.97 -19.66
C LYS A 118 -1.13 3.33 -18.31
N SER A 119 -1.36 4.05 -17.22
CA SER A 119 -1.06 3.58 -15.85
C SER A 119 -2.14 2.65 -15.30
N ILE A 120 -3.41 2.90 -15.62
CA ILE A 120 -4.55 2.16 -15.10
C ILE A 120 -4.40 0.63 -15.24
N PRO A 121 -4.15 0.06 -16.44
CA PRO A 121 -4.07 -1.39 -16.56
C PRO A 121 -2.92 -1.98 -15.74
N VAL A 122 -1.76 -1.29 -15.71
CA VAL A 122 -0.60 -1.75 -14.95
C VAL A 122 -0.85 -1.72 -13.45
N LEU A 123 -1.42 -0.61 -12.94
CA LEU A 123 -1.75 -0.46 -11.52
C LEU A 123 -2.80 -1.48 -11.09
N LYS A 124 -3.85 -1.68 -11.91
CA LYS A 124 -4.88 -2.69 -11.65
C LYS A 124 -4.27 -4.09 -11.53
N ASP A 125 -3.53 -4.51 -12.56
CA ASP A 125 -2.99 -5.87 -12.60
C ASP A 125 -2.00 -6.13 -11.45
N MET A 126 -1.14 -5.15 -11.13
CA MET A 126 -0.23 -5.24 -9.99
C MET A 126 -0.97 -5.29 -8.65
N SER A 127 -2.02 -4.48 -8.47
CA SER A 127 -2.78 -4.43 -7.22
C SER A 127 -3.62 -5.70 -7.01
N LEU A 128 -4.22 -6.24 -8.06
CA LEU A 128 -4.92 -7.53 -8.00
C LEU A 128 -3.95 -8.67 -7.68
N LEU A 129 -2.82 -8.74 -8.37
CA LEU A 129 -1.77 -9.72 -8.08
C LEU A 129 -1.28 -9.60 -6.63
N SER A 130 -1.04 -8.38 -6.14
CA SER A 130 -0.62 -8.15 -4.76
C SER A 130 -1.66 -8.64 -3.74
N ARG A 131 -2.95 -8.39 -3.98
CA ARG A 131 -4.05 -8.89 -3.16
C ARG A 131 -4.07 -10.43 -3.13
N ASP A 132 -3.94 -11.06 -4.29
CA ASP A 132 -4.00 -12.51 -4.41
C ASP A 132 -2.81 -13.18 -3.71
N LEU A 133 -1.60 -12.64 -3.89
CA LEU A 133 -0.40 -13.10 -3.19
C LEU A 133 -0.48 -12.91 -1.67
N LEU A 134 -1.07 -11.81 -1.21
CA LEU A 134 -1.34 -11.60 0.23
C LEU A 134 -2.38 -12.61 0.75
N SER A 135 -3.41 -12.93 -0.04
CA SER A 135 -4.42 -13.92 0.31
C SER A 135 -3.81 -15.32 0.45
N GLU A 136 -2.94 -15.71 -0.49
CA GLU A 136 -2.20 -16.97 -0.40
C GLU A 136 -1.32 -17.01 0.86
N MET A 137 -0.57 -15.95 1.12
CA MET A 137 0.31 -15.85 2.29
C MET A 137 -0.50 -15.90 3.60
N CYS A 138 -1.60 -15.17 3.71
CA CYS A 138 -2.45 -15.16 4.91
C CYS A 138 -3.20 -16.47 5.13
N SER A 139 -3.26 -17.37 4.14
CA SER A 139 -3.83 -18.72 4.28
C SER A 139 -2.86 -19.73 4.91
N LEU A 140 -1.58 -19.39 5.07
CA LEU A 140 -0.56 -20.25 5.64
C LEU A 140 -0.72 -20.38 7.16
N PRO A 141 -0.33 -21.53 7.75
CA PRO A 141 -0.27 -21.69 9.20
C PRO A 141 0.59 -20.60 9.86
N GLY A 142 0.10 -20.01 10.94
CA GLY A 142 0.78 -18.92 11.66
C GLY A 142 0.34 -17.51 11.23
N PHE A 143 -0.48 -17.38 10.18
CA PHE A 143 -1.00 -16.09 9.70
C PHE A 143 -2.46 -15.82 10.10
N GLU A 144 -3.07 -16.65 10.95
CA GLU A 144 -4.49 -16.54 11.32
C GLU A 144 -4.87 -15.19 11.95
N LYS A 145 -3.91 -14.58 12.67
CA LYS A 145 -4.12 -13.28 13.33
C LYS A 145 -4.10 -12.09 12.38
N THR A 146 -3.71 -12.29 11.13
CA THR A 146 -3.71 -11.21 10.13
C THR A 146 -5.11 -10.70 9.83
N SER A 147 -6.13 -11.49 10.18
CA SER A 147 -7.55 -11.13 10.03
C SER A 147 -7.89 -10.61 8.63
N LEU A 148 -7.29 -11.20 7.60
CA LEU A 148 -7.60 -10.83 6.22
C LEU A 148 -9.07 -11.09 5.93
N VAL A 149 -9.77 -10.05 5.48
CA VAL A 149 -11.19 -10.10 5.10
C VAL A 149 -11.39 -9.51 3.71
N HIS A 150 -12.19 -10.20 2.90
CA HIS A 150 -12.56 -9.80 1.54
C HIS A 150 -13.96 -9.17 1.53
N ASN A 151 -14.14 -8.12 2.32
CA ASN A 151 -15.44 -7.46 2.51
C ASN A 151 -15.66 -6.29 1.54
N GLY A 152 -14.73 -6.05 0.62
CA GLY A 152 -14.76 -4.87 -0.22
C GLY A 152 -14.47 -3.57 0.55
N LEU A 153 -14.67 -2.45 -0.13
CA LEU A 153 -14.54 -1.10 0.43
C LEU A 153 -15.75 -0.27 0.09
N LEU A 154 -16.35 0.36 1.10
CA LEU A 154 -17.40 1.35 0.93
C LEU A 154 -16.80 2.76 0.89
N MET A 155 -16.92 3.47 -0.22
CA MET A 155 -16.64 4.90 -0.30
C MET A 155 -17.94 5.68 -0.07
N LEU A 156 -18.10 6.19 1.15
CA LEU A 156 -19.29 6.93 1.57
C LEU A 156 -19.28 8.35 1.01
N HIS A 157 -20.47 8.89 0.72
CA HIS A 157 -20.64 10.31 0.39
C HIS A 157 -21.78 10.94 1.17
N ARG A 158 -21.60 12.25 1.52
CA ARG A 158 -22.55 13.05 2.30
C ARG A 158 -23.03 14.29 1.55
N SER A 159 -22.53 14.50 0.33
CA SER A 159 -22.87 15.65 -0.49
C SER A 159 -22.86 15.26 -1.96
N GLU A 160 -23.57 16.00 -2.79
CA GLU A 160 -23.60 15.81 -4.23
C GLU A 160 -22.20 15.91 -4.87
N SER A 161 -21.34 16.81 -4.36
CA SER A 161 -19.96 16.93 -4.86
C SER A 161 -19.14 15.68 -4.54
N ALA A 162 -19.24 15.13 -3.33
CA ALA A 162 -18.55 13.91 -2.96
C ALA A 162 -19.12 12.70 -3.72
N GLN A 163 -20.42 12.65 -3.93
CA GLN A 163 -21.06 11.63 -4.77
C GLN A 163 -20.49 11.65 -6.18
N LYS A 164 -20.43 12.82 -6.80
CA LYS A 164 -19.89 12.97 -8.16
C LYS A 164 -18.42 12.51 -8.24
N ASP A 165 -17.57 12.92 -7.28
CA ASP A 165 -16.16 12.50 -7.25
C ASP A 165 -16.05 10.96 -7.12
N ASN A 166 -16.88 10.32 -6.29
CA ASN A 166 -16.90 8.87 -6.10
C ASN A 166 -17.43 8.14 -7.34
N GLU A 167 -18.45 8.68 -8.02
CA GLU A 167 -19.00 8.11 -9.26
C GLU A 167 -18.00 8.18 -10.40
N GLU A 168 -17.26 9.30 -10.57
CA GLU A 168 -16.19 9.40 -11.56
C GLU A 168 -15.10 8.35 -11.33
N LEU A 169 -14.74 8.09 -10.07
CA LEU A 169 -13.79 7.02 -9.72
C LEU A 169 -14.37 5.64 -10.04
N ALA A 170 -15.66 5.42 -9.72
CA ALA A 170 -16.36 4.17 -9.99
C ALA A 170 -16.42 3.88 -11.49
N ASP A 171 -16.76 4.88 -12.32
CA ASP A 171 -16.81 4.74 -13.77
C ASP A 171 -15.46 4.32 -14.37
N ILE A 172 -14.37 4.91 -13.88
CA ILE A 172 -13.02 4.55 -14.32
C ILE A 172 -12.67 3.12 -13.90
N ALA A 173 -13.00 2.73 -12.68
CA ALA A 173 -12.73 1.40 -12.15
C ALA A 173 -13.56 0.33 -12.88
N GLU A 174 -14.83 0.60 -13.14
CA GLU A 174 -15.74 -0.27 -13.90
C GLU A 174 -15.29 -0.44 -15.36
N ALA A 175 -14.90 0.66 -16.02
CA ALA A 175 -14.32 0.62 -17.36
C ALA A 175 -13.00 -0.19 -17.42
N ALA A 176 -12.27 -0.24 -16.32
CA ALA A 176 -11.08 -1.09 -16.17
C ALA A 176 -11.41 -2.56 -15.85
N GLY A 177 -12.69 -2.92 -15.69
CA GLY A 177 -13.16 -4.28 -15.42
C GLY A 177 -13.20 -4.67 -13.95
N LEU A 178 -13.24 -3.70 -13.03
CA LEU A 178 -13.48 -3.96 -11.61
C LEU A 178 -15.00 -4.02 -11.34
N GLU A 179 -15.39 -4.79 -10.32
CA GLU A 179 -16.79 -4.94 -9.93
C GLU A 179 -17.19 -3.85 -8.94
N ILE A 180 -18.16 -3.04 -9.35
CA ILE A 180 -18.61 -1.87 -8.61
C ILE A 180 -20.12 -1.97 -8.37
N GLU A 181 -20.56 -1.56 -7.17
CA GLU A 181 -21.98 -1.31 -6.89
C GLU A 181 -22.15 0.13 -6.41
N ARG A 182 -23.15 0.80 -6.94
CA ARG A 182 -23.58 2.13 -6.51
C ARG A 182 -24.79 1.93 -5.60
N LEU A 183 -24.63 2.27 -4.32
CA LEU A 183 -25.63 2.01 -3.29
C LEU A 183 -26.27 3.31 -2.83
N ASP A 184 -27.58 3.32 -2.75
CA ASP A 184 -28.35 4.39 -2.11
C ASP A 184 -28.17 4.34 -0.57
N HIS A 185 -28.80 5.28 0.13
CA HIS A 185 -28.77 5.38 1.57
C HIS A 185 -29.24 4.08 2.25
N ALA A 186 -30.37 3.52 1.83
CA ALA A 186 -30.95 2.34 2.47
C ALA A 186 -30.10 1.09 2.22
N GLN A 187 -29.61 0.91 0.99
CA GLN A 187 -28.73 -0.18 0.61
C GLN A 187 -27.39 -0.11 1.37
N THR A 188 -26.83 1.11 1.52
CA THR A 188 -25.58 1.30 2.29
C THR A 188 -25.76 0.93 3.75
N LEU A 189 -26.86 1.34 4.40
CA LEU A 189 -27.16 0.98 5.80
C LEU A 189 -27.46 -0.52 5.98
N ASN A 190 -28.03 -1.17 4.97
CA ASN A 190 -28.22 -2.62 5.02
C ASN A 190 -26.88 -3.38 4.98
N LEU A 191 -25.91 -2.87 4.21
CA LEU A 191 -24.60 -3.49 4.12
C LEU A 191 -23.72 -3.19 5.34
N GLU A 192 -23.81 -1.96 5.90
CA GLU A 192 -23.06 -1.55 7.08
C GLU A 192 -23.99 -0.86 8.11
N PRO A 193 -24.69 -1.65 8.95
CA PRO A 193 -25.64 -1.14 9.93
C PRO A 193 -25.01 -0.31 11.06
N ALA A 194 -23.69 -0.39 11.24
CA ALA A 194 -22.99 0.38 12.27
C ALA A 194 -22.82 1.86 11.91
N LEU A 195 -23.11 2.25 10.66
CA LEU A 195 -23.03 3.63 10.23
C LEU A 195 -24.09 4.51 10.94
N LYS A 196 -23.61 5.55 11.64
CA LYS A 196 -24.46 6.50 12.39
C LYS A 196 -24.49 7.88 11.76
N SER A 197 -23.77 8.11 10.67
CA SER A 197 -23.64 9.41 10.05
C SER A 197 -24.69 9.63 8.95
N GLU A 198 -25.04 10.91 8.74
CA GLU A 198 -25.83 11.31 7.58
C GLU A 198 -25.02 11.07 6.31
N ILE A 199 -25.39 10.04 5.57
CA ILE A 199 -24.83 9.69 4.27
C ILE A 199 -25.94 9.74 3.23
N THR A 200 -25.59 10.05 2.00
CA THR A 200 -26.56 10.01 0.89
C THR A 200 -26.47 8.69 0.11
N GLY A 201 -25.35 7.97 0.24
CA GLY A 201 -25.10 6.68 -0.38
C GLY A 201 -23.62 6.33 -0.36
N SER A 202 -23.25 5.33 -1.15
CA SER A 202 -21.86 4.89 -1.28
C SER A 202 -21.58 4.26 -2.63
N VAL A 203 -20.28 4.14 -2.94
CA VAL A 203 -19.75 3.25 -3.97
C VAL A 203 -19.08 2.09 -3.27
N TYR A 204 -19.43 0.87 -3.65
CA TYR A 204 -18.88 -0.37 -3.10
C TYR A 204 -17.96 -1.05 -4.10
N PHE A 205 -16.68 -1.19 -3.73
CA PHE A 205 -15.63 -1.84 -4.50
C PHE A 205 -15.41 -3.25 -3.98
N LYS A 206 -15.91 -4.26 -4.71
CA LYS A 206 -15.96 -5.66 -4.22
C LYS A 206 -14.61 -6.35 -4.11
N GLN A 207 -13.66 -5.98 -4.96
CA GLN A 207 -12.33 -6.60 -4.98
C GLN A 207 -11.40 -6.13 -3.85
N ASP A 208 -11.79 -5.11 -3.13
CA ASP A 208 -10.98 -4.57 -2.05
C ASP A 208 -11.06 -5.47 -0.81
N ALA A 209 -10.06 -5.36 0.05
CA ALA A 209 -9.91 -6.18 1.23
C ALA A 209 -9.30 -5.38 2.38
N GLY A 210 -9.27 -5.97 3.56
CA GLY A 210 -8.64 -5.40 4.73
C GLY A 210 -7.92 -6.44 5.55
N LEU A 211 -6.90 -6.04 6.30
CA LEU A 211 -6.16 -6.89 7.23
C LEU A 211 -5.57 -6.08 8.37
N GLU A 212 -5.04 -6.79 9.38
CA GLU A 212 -4.29 -6.20 10.48
C GLU A 212 -2.79 -6.09 10.11
N PRO A 213 -2.27 -4.89 9.76
CA PRO A 213 -0.92 -4.74 9.22
C PRO A 213 0.19 -5.17 10.17
N GLU A 214 0.03 -4.88 11.48
CA GLU A 214 1.00 -5.28 12.50
C GLU A 214 1.09 -6.80 12.62
N GLN A 215 -0.05 -7.49 12.59
CA GLN A 215 -0.09 -8.95 12.68
C GLN A 215 0.52 -9.61 11.45
N LEU A 216 0.31 -9.04 10.26
CA LEU A 216 0.95 -9.52 9.04
C LEU A 216 2.47 -9.44 9.13
N LEU A 217 3.02 -8.29 9.57
CA LEU A 217 4.46 -8.13 9.69
C LEU A 217 5.06 -9.04 10.76
N ARG A 218 4.38 -9.23 11.88
CA ARG A 218 4.80 -10.16 12.94
C ARG A 218 4.81 -11.60 12.45
N ALA A 219 3.77 -12.02 11.72
CA ALA A 219 3.70 -13.37 11.15
C ALA A 219 4.82 -13.59 10.12
N LEU A 220 5.06 -12.61 9.23
CA LEU A 220 6.15 -12.65 8.26
C LEU A 220 7.53 -12.73 8.94
N GLU A 221 7.76 -11.96 9.99
CA GLU A 221 9.04 -12.02 10.72
C GLU A 221 9.26 -13.40 11.31
N ILE A 222 8.25 -13.98 11.99
CA ILE A 222 8.33 -15.31 12.57
C ILE A 222 8.62 -16.35 11.50
N GLU A 223 7.89 -16.30 10.38
CA GLU A 223 8.06 -17.24 9.27
C GLU A 223 9.45 -17.14 8.64
N LEU A 224 9.92 -15.94 8.34
CA LEU A 224 11.25 -15.70 7.77
C LEU A 224 12.37 -16.18 8.69
N ARG A 225 12.27 -15.95 10.00
CA ARG A 225 13.23 -16.45 10.98
C ARG A 225 13.23 -17.97 11.05
N SER A 226 12.04 -18.60 10.98
CA SER A 226 11.92 -20.06 10.98
C SER A 226 12.60 -20.70 9.76
N GLN A 227 12.58 -19.98 8.62
CA GLN A 227 13.22 -20.38 7.37
C GLN A 227 14.72 -20.01 7.31
N GLY A 228 15.29 -19.47 8.37
CA GLY A 228 16.73 -19.15 8.46
C GLY A 228 17.13 -17.79 7.87
N VAL A 229 16.20 -16.89 7.61
CA VAL A 229 16.52 -15.51 7.23
C VAL A 229 17.12 -14.77 8.41
N SER A 230 18.29 -14.16 8.20
CA SER A 230 18.97 -13.37 9.24
C SER A 230 18.41 -11.94 9.24
N PHE A 231 18.18 -11.42 10.46
CA PHE A 231 17.75 -10.03 10.68
C PHE A 231 18.86 -9.30 11.45
N ILE A 232 19.38 -8.22 10.88
CA ILE A 232 20.55 -7.46 11.33
C ILE A 232 20.18 -6.00 11.59
#